data_08fc9aa6432e3049a1310c37c011ec25
#
_entry.id   08fc9aa6432e3049a1310c37c011ec25
#
_cell.length_a   1.000
_cell.length_b   1.000
_cell.length_c   1.000
_cell.angle_alpha   90.00
_cell.angle_beta   90.00
_cell.angle_gamma   90.00
#
_symmetry.space_group_name_H-M   'P 1'
#
loop_
_entity.id
_entity.type
_entity.pdbx_description
1 polymer ?
#
loop_
_entity_poly.entity_id
_entity_poly.type
_entity_poly.pdbx_seq_one_letter_code
_entity_poly.pdbx_strand_id
1 'polypeptide(L)'
;AALYNREVDTTELLSKVNLLDKAQARPGNLSGGQQQRFSVACALVNSPKILFLDEPTTGLDPQAKHNLWDLVRELNEAGMTIVLTTHNMEEAESLCKRIAIMDHGKLVAEDTPQNLILKHAPEPPQAPLHGNIEDVFLALTGHGLRD
;
A
#
# COMPACT_ATOMS: atom_id res chain seq x y z
N ALA A 1 5.57 -17.96 -15.11
CA ALA A 1 6.33 -19.16 -14.67
C ALA A 1 7.04 -19.81 -15.87
N ALA A 2 6.34 -20.15 -16.96
CA ALA A 2 6.95 -20.83 -18.11
C ALA A 2 8.14 -20.05 -18.72
N LEU A 3 8.06 -18.73 -18.85
CA LEU A 3 9.14 -17.87 -19.36
C LEU A 3 10.41 -17.88 -18.52
N TYR A 4 10.31 -18.23 -17.23
CA TYR A 4 11.44 -18.23 -16.29
C TYR A 4 11.83 -19.63 -15.83
N ASN A 5 11.28 -20.67 -16.47
CA ASN A 5 11.54 -22.08 -16.17
C ASN A 5 11.41 -22.45 -14.69
N ARG A 6 10.37 -21.89 -14.02
CA ARG A 6 10.07 -22.12 -12.62
C ARG A 6 8.74 -22.88 -12.46
N GLU A 7 8.75 -23.88 -11.61
CA GLU A 7 7.53 -24.46 -11.08
C GLU A 7 6.98 -23.53 -9.99
N VAL A 8 5.70 -23.21 -10.08
CA VAL A 8 4.98 -22.36 -9.13
C VAL A 8 3.96 -23.19 -8.43
N ASP A 9 4.05 -23.30 -7.13
CA ASP A 9 2.98 -23.86 -6.32
C ASP A 9 1.82 -22.84 -6.24
N THR A 10 0.84 -23.05 -7.09
CA THR A 10 -0.34 -22.18 -7.16
C THR A 10 -1.18 -22.24 -5.88
N THR A 11 -1.13 -23.36 -5.14
CA THR A 11 -1.85 -23.54 -3.87
C THR A 11 -1.23 -22.66 -2.79
N GLU A 12 0.11 -22.70 -2.66
CA GLU A 12 0.84 -21.83 -1.74
C GLU A 12 0.60 -20.36 -2.08
N LEU A 13 0.69 -19.99 -3.37
CA LEU A 13 0.49 -18.62 -3.82
C LEU A 13 -0.90 -18.09 -3.52
N LEU A 14 -1.96 -18.88 -3.81
CA LEU A 14 -3.33 -18.48 -3.50
C LEU A 14 -3.59 -18.44 -2.00
N SER A 15 -2.95 -19.31 -1.22
CA SER A 15 -3.02 -19.27 0.24
C SER A 15 -2.44 -17.97 0.79
N LYS A 16 -1.26 -17.53 0.31
CA LYS A 16 -0.61 -16.26 0.71
C LYS A 16 -1.49 -15.02 0.52
N VAL A 17 -2.34 -15.03 -0.50
CA VAL A 17 -3.25 -13.90 -0.77
C VAL A 17 -4.68 -14.15 -0.27
N ASN A 18 -4.90 -15.18 0.54
CA ASN A 18 -6.21 -15.56 1.08
C ASN A 18 -7.29 -15.76 -0.02
N LEU A 19 -6.93 -16.51 -1.08
CA LEU A 19 -7.82 -16.83 -2.21
C LEU A 19 -7.88 -18.33 -2.52
N LEU A 20 -7.42 -19.18 -1.63
CA LEU A 20 -7.41 -20.64 -1.86
C LEU A 20 -8.82 -21.20 -2.08
N ASP A 21 -9.82 -20.69 -1.36
CA ASP A 21 -11.24 -21.05 -1.52
C ASP A 21 -11.83 -20.62 -2.87
N LYS A 22 -11.15 -19.75 -3.60
CA LYS A 22 -11.51 -19.22 -4.92
C LYS A 22 -10.67 -19.81 -6.06
N ALA A 23 -9.86 -20.84 -5.81
CA ALA A 23 -8.95 -21.43 -6.81
C ALA A 23 -9.64 -21.86 -8.11
N GLN A 24 -10.92 -22.21 -8.08
CA GLN A 24 -11.71 -22.59 -9.26
C GLN A 24 -12.58 -21.44 -9.81
N ALA A 25 -12.56 -20.26 -9.18
CA ALA A 25 -13.33 -19.12 -9.63
C ALA A 25 -12.69 -18.46 -10.85
N ARG A 26 -13.51 -17.95 -11.77
CA ARG A 26 -13.02 -17.09 -12.85
C ARG A 26 -12.70 -15.70 -12.27
N PRO A 27 -11.62 -15.04 -12.70
CA PRO A 27 -11.24 -13.72 -12.19
C PRO A 27 -12.38 -12.69 -12.20
N GLY A 28 -13.23 -12.70 -13.23
CA GLY A 28 -14.39 -11.80 -13.33
C GLY A 28 -15.50 -12.03 -12.30
N ASN A 29 -15.47 -13.16 -11.58
CA ASN A 29 -16.45 -13.47 -10.52
C ASN A 29 -15.93 -13.14 -9.12
N LEU A 30 -14.72 -12.57 -9.02
CA LEU A 30 -14.13 -12.11 -7.76
C LEU A 30 -14.66 -10.73 -7.39
N SER A 31 -14.83 -10.45 -6.09
CA SER A 31 -15.09 -9.09 -5.61
C SER A 31 -13.89 -8.17 -5.89
N GLY A 32 -14.07 -6.83 -5.84
CA GLY A 32 -13.00 -5.87 -6.06
C GLY A 32 -11.76 -6.15 -5.20
N GLY A 33 -11.92 -6.38 -3.90
CA GLY A 33 -10.83 -6.73 -3.01
C GLY A 33 -10.19 -8.09 -3.31
N GLN A 34 -10.98 -9.08 -3.78
CA GLN A 34 -10.44 -10.36 -4.24
C GLN A 34 -9.65 -10.21 -5.55
N GLN A 35 -10.13 -9.39 -6.48
CA GLN A 35 -9.40 -9.08 -7.72
C GLN A 35 -8.07 -8.40 -7.44
N GLN A 36 -8.05 -7.46 -6.48
CA GLN A 36 -6.82 -6.78 -6.08
C GLN A 36 -5.80 -7.77 -5.48
N ARG A 37 -6.23 -8.63 -4.56
CA ARG A 37 -5.36 -9.69 -4.00
C ARG A 37 -4.91 -10.69 -5.06
N PHE A 38 -5.76 -11.01 -6.04
CA PHE A 38 -5.37 -11.83 -7.18
C PHE A 38 -4.31 -11.16 -8.04
N SER A 39 -4.40 -9.85 -8.27
CA SER A 39 -3.36 -9.08 -8.97
C SER A 39 -2.03 -9.13 -8.24
N VAL A 40 -2.03 -9.02 -6.91
CA VAL A 40 -0.83 -9.21 -6.08
C VAL A 40 -0.29 -10.64 -6.24
N ALA A 41 -1.14 -11.67 -6.22
CA ALA A 41 -0.70 -13.06 -6.46
C ALA A 41 -0.01 -13.22 -7.81
N CYS A 42 -0.56 -12.62 -8.86
CA CYS A 42 0.06 -12.64 -10.20
C CYS A 42 1.46 -11.99 -10.19
N ALA A 43 1.65 -10.89 -9.48
CA ALA A 43 2.95 -10.23 -9.33
C ALA A 43 3.95 -11.11 -8.54
N LEU A 44 3.48 -11.92 -7.59
CA LEU A 44 4.32 -12.78 -6.75
C LEU A 44 4.80 -14.06 -7.45
N VAL A 45 4.25 -14.43 -8.62
CA VAL A 45 4.56 -15.67 -9.37
C VAL A 45 6.06 -15.90 -9.54
N ASN A 46 6.83 -14.85 -9.76
CA ASN A 46 8.27 -14.92 -10.00
C ASN A 46 9.11 -14.67 -8.73
N SER A 47 8.51 -14.69 -7.56
CA SER A 47 9.17 -14.40 -6.27
C SER A 47 10.02 -13.12 -6.33
N PRO A 48 9.45 -11.97 -6.65
CA PRO A 48 10.17 -10.71 -6.79
C PRO A 48 10.76 -10.28 -5.45
N LYS A 49 11.87 -9.55 -5.50
CA LYS A 49 12.43 -8.89 -4.31
C LYS A 49 11.77 -7.56 -4.02
N ILE A 50 11.19 -6.94 -5.04
CA ILE A 50 10.53 -5.64 -4.95
C ILE A 50 9.16 -5.76 -5.61
N LEU A 51 8.13 -5.28 -4.92
CA LEU A 51 6.75 -5.20 -5.39
C LEU A 51 6.34 -3.72 -5.48
N PHE A 52 5.84 -3.31 -6.65
CA PHE A 52 5.25 -1.99 -6.86
C PHE A 52 3.73 -2.10 -6.83
N LEU A 53 3.09 -1.28 -6.03
CA LEU A 53 1.64 -1.19 -5.89
C LEU A 53 1.21 0.24 -6.20
N ASP A 54 0.40 0.41 -7.24
CA ASP A 54 -0.11 1.72 -7.63
C ASP A 54 -1.57 1.84 -7.17
N GLU A 55 -1.82 2.77 -6.22
CA GLU A 55 -3.13 3.05 -5.64
C GLU A 55 -3.90 1.77 -5.21
N PRO A 56 -3.28 0.87 -4.41
CA PRO A 56 -3.75 -0.51 -4.28
C PRO A 56 -5.11 -0.65 -3.58
N THR A 57 -5.56 0.35 -2.82
CA THR A 57 -6.84 0.30 -2.09
C THR A 57 -7.94 1.17 -2.68
N THR A 58 -7.67 1.84 -3.81
CA THR A 58 -8.66 2.70 -4.46
C THR A 58 -9.89 1.92 -4.86
N GLY A 59 -11.07 2.41 -4.46
CA GLY A 59 -12.37 1.78 -4.77
C GLY A 59 -12.70 0.54 -3.93
N LEU A 60 -11.89 0.17 -2.95
CA LEU A 60 -12.19 -0.92 -2.04
C LEU A 60 -13.06 -0.45 -0.86
N ASP A 61 -13.92 -1.35 -0.39
CA ASP A 61 -14.61 -1.17 0.88
C ASP A 61 -13.63 -1.25 2.06
N PRO A 62 -13.98 -0.73 3.26
CA PRO A 62 -13.08 -0.69 4.40
C PRO A 62 -12.52 -2.06 4.81
N GLN A 63 -13.32 -3.12 4.75
CA GLN A 63 -12.86 -4.45 5.11
C GLN A 63 -11.86 -5.01 4.09
N ALA A 64 -12.12 -4.82 2.80
CA ALA A 64 -11.19 -5.24 1.74
C ALA A 64 -9.87 -4.46 1.80
N LYS A 65 -9.92 -3.15 2.14
CA LYS A 65 -8.76 -2.29 2.38
C LYS A 65 -7.87 -2.87 3.51
N HIS A 66 -8.45 -3.16 4.68
CA HIS A 66 -7.70 -3.73 5.80
C HIS A 66 -7.09 -5.09 5.46
N ASN A 67 -7.85 -5.96 4.81
CA ASN A 67 -7.34 -7.26 4.38
C ASN A 67 -6.14 -7.14 3.42
N LEU A 68 -6.12 -6.12 2.55
CA LEU A 68 -4.99 -5.85 1.67
C LEU A 68 -3.80 -5.28 2.44
N TRP A 69 -4.04 -4.41 3.42
CA TRP A 69 -2.98 -3.88 4.29
C TRP A 69 -2.28 -4.98 5.08
N ASP A 70 -3.04 -5.93 5.62
CA ASP A 70 -2.47 -7.07 6.34
C ASP A 70 -1.59 -7.91 5.42
N LEU A 71 -2.06 -8.20 4.20
CA LEU A 71 -1.25 -8.89 3.20
C LEU A 71 0.05 -8.13 2.88
N VAL A 72 0.01 -6.82 2.71
CA VAL A 72 1.19 -5.99 2.44
C VAL A 72 2.18 -6.05 3.61
N ARG A 73 1.69 -6.01 4.86
CA ARG A 73 2.54 -6.16 6.06
C ARG A 73 3.21 -7.53 6.09
N GLU A 74 2.45 -8.61 5.91
CA GLU A 74 2.97 -9.98 5.88
C GLU A 74 4.07 -10.16 4.84
N LEU A 75 3.87 -9.64 3.62
CA LEU A 75 4.86 -9.68 2.56
C LEU A 75 6.14 -8.90 2.91
N ASN A 76 5.98 -7.71 3.53
CA ASN A 76 7.13 -6.91 3.96
C ASN A 76 7.90 -7.58 5.12
N GLU A 77 7.21 -8.18 6.08
CA GLU A 77 7.80 -8.93 7.20
C GLU A 77 8.54 -10.18 6.70
N ALA A 78 8.05 -10.80 5.63
CA ALA A 78 8.74 -11.89 4.94
C ALA A 78 9.99 -11.44 4.15
N GLY A 79 10.37 -10.15 4.22
CA GLY A 79 11.59 -9.59 3.63
C GLY A 79 11.42 -8.99 2.24
N MET A 80 10.19 -8.85 1.74
CA MET A 80 9.94 -8.19 0.46
C MET A 80 10.00 -6.67 0.59
N THR A 81 10.69 -6.00 -0.32
CA THR A 81 10.62 -4.54 -0.43
C THR A 81 9.35 -4.16 -1.17
N ILE A 82 8.53 -3.29 -0.57
CA ILE A 82 7.29 -2.81 -1.19
C ILE A 82 7.39 -1.31 -1.40
N VAL A 83 7.08 -0.88 -2.61
CA VAL A 83 6.93 0.52 -3.00
C VAL A 83 5.48 0.71 -3.41
N LEU A 84 4.76 1.58 -2.71
CA LEU A 84 3.38 1.88 -3.05
C LEU A 84 3.20 3.37 -3.34
N THR A 85 2.30 3.69 -4.27
CA THR A 85 1.76 5.03 -4.44
C THR A 85 0.36 5.07 -3.84
N THR A 86 0.01 6.16 -3.21
CA THR A 86 -1.32 6.38 -2.65
C THR A 86 -1.60 7.84 -2.42
N HIS A 87 -2.85 8.24 -2.56
CA HIS A 87 -3.36 9.53 -2.08
C HIS A 87 -4.06 9.38 -0.70
N ASN A 88 -4.09 8.17 -0.13
CA ASN A 88 -4.67 7.90 1.18
C ASN A 88 -3.58 8.02 2.25
N MET A 89 -3.62 9.10 3.03
CA MET A 89 -2.62 9.39 4.05
C MET A 89 -2.60 8.36 5.17
N GLU A 90 -3.76 7.81 5.56
CA GLU A 90 -3.85 6.74 6.55
C GLU A 90 -3.13 5.47 6.08
N GLU A 91 -3.23 5.14 4.78
CA GLU A 91 -2.50 4.03 4.17
C GLU A 91 -1.00 4.25 4.21
N ALA A 92 -0.54 5.43 3.81
CA ALA A 92 0.87 5.80 3.85
C ALA A 92 1.44 5.72 5.28
N GLU A 93 0.71 6.27 6.26
CA GLU A 93 1.12 6.27 7.66
C GLU A 93 1.13 4.87 8.27
N SER A 94 0.14 4.03 7.93
CA SER A 94 -0.01 2.69 8.49
C SER A 94 0.96 1.65 7.91
N LEU A 95 1.36 1.79 6.65
CA LEU A 95 2.13 0.77 5.94
C LEU A 95 3.58 1.16 5.70
N CYS A 96 3.87 2.46 5.55
CA CYS A 96 5.18 2.90 5.07
C CYS A 96 6.14 3.20 6.22
N LYS A 97 7.35 2.62 6.15
CA LYS A 97 8.48 2.99 7.02
C LYS A 97 9.11 4.32 6.62
N ARG A 98 9.00 4.69 5.35
CA ARG A 98 9.44 5.96 4.76
C ARG A 98 8.37 6.44 3.79
N ILE A 99 8.14 7.74 3.79
CA ILE A 99 7.19 8.41 2.90
C ILE A 99 7.94 9.46 2.10
N ALA A 100 7.69 9.48 0.80
CA ALA A 100 8.13 10.51 -0.13
C ALA A 100 6.90 11.33 -0.57
N ILE A 101 6.85 12.60 -0.22
CA ILE A 101 5.76 13.51 -0.62
C ILE A 101 6.14 14.14 -1.94
N MET A 102 5.28 13.99 -2.94
CA MET A 102 5.48 14.55 -4.27
C MET A 102 4.40 15.59 -4.58
N ASP A 103 4.82 16.70 -5.15
CA ASP A 103 3.95 17.75 -5.65
C ASP A 103 4.47 18.29 -6.99
N HIS A 104 3.59 18.47 -7.98
CA HIS A 104 3.93 18.90 -9.35
C HIS A 104 5.14 18.17 -9.95
N GLY A 105 5.23 16.85 -9.73
CA GLY A 105 6.31 16.00 -10.24
C GLY A 105 7.67 16.19 -9.54
N LYS A 106 7.70 16.89 -8.41
CA LYS A 106 8.91 17.12 -7.61
C LYS A 106 8.78 16.45 -6.25
N LEU A 107 9.90 15.92 -5.75
CA LEU A 107 10.00 15.44 -4.38
C LEU A 107 10.08 16.67 -3.45
N VAL A 108 9.08 16.81 -2.57
CA VAL A 108 8.97 17.93 -1.62
C VAL A 108 9.59 17.58 -0.27
N ALA A 109 9.34 16.37 0.21
CA ALA A 109 9.90 15.87 1.46
C ALA A 109 10.02 14.34 1.42
N GLU A 110 10.97 13.79 2.19
CA GLU A 110 11.14 12.33 2.36
C GLU A 110 11.70 12.07 3.75
N ASP A 111 10.96 11.29 4.56
CA ASP A 111 11.42 10.83 5.88
C ASP A 111 10.50 9.70 6.40
N THR A 112 10.70 9.29 7.67
CA THR A 112 9.71 8.45 8.37
C THR A 112 8.42 9.25 8.65
N PRO A 113 7.26 8.59 8.75
CA PRO A 113 6.00 9.27 9.08
C PRO A 113 6.13 10.18 10.31
N GLN A 114 6.73 9.69 11.39
CA GLN A 114 6.90 10.42 12.64
C GLN A 114 7.76 11.68 12.46
N ASN A 115 8.87 11.59 11.70
CA ASN A 115 9.74 12.73 11.45
C ASN A 115 9.06 13.79 10.58
N LEU A 116 8.26 13.36 9.59
CA LEU A 116 7.49 14.29 8.76
C LEU A 116 6.47 15.06 9.60
N ILE A 117 5.75 14.36 10.47
CA ILE A 117 4.78 14.99 11.38
C ILE A 117 5.49 15.97 12.32
N LEU A 118 6.60 15.58 12.96
CA LEU A 118 7.34 16.44 13.88
C LEU A 118 7.91 17.70 13.22
N LYS A 119 8.31 17.61 11.94
CA LYS A 119 8.95 18.73 11.23
C LYS A 119 7.96 19.68 10.58
N HIS A 120 6.81 19.18 10.15
CA HIS A 120 5.95 19.91 9.20
C HIS A 120 4.49 20.03 9.64
N ALA A 121 4.00 19.21 10.58
CA ALA A 121 2.65 19.39 11.07
C ALA A 121 2.55 20.70 11.88
N PRO A 122 1.51 21.51 11.71
CA PRO A 122 1.31 22.71 12.49
C PRO A 122 1.18 22.37 13.99
N GLU A 123 1.82 23.14 14.86
CA GLU A 123 1.65 22.97 16.30
C GLU A 123 0.17 23.17 16.67
N PRO A 124 -0.49 22.18 17.29
CA PRO A 124 -1.86 22.37 17.72
C PRO A 124 -1.91 23.41 18.85
N PRO A 125 -2.86 24.33 18.83
CA PRO A 125 -3.05 25.25 19.95
C PRO A 125 -3.49 24.45 21.19
N GLN A 126 -2.53 24.07 22.04
CA GLN A 126 -2.69 23.53 23.40
C GLN A 126 -3.37 22.14 23.56
N ALA A 127 -3.23 21.22 22.60
CA ALA A 127 -3.64 19.83 22.75
C ALA A 127 -2.46 18.87 22.45
N PRO A 128 -2.44 17.62 22.99
CA PRO A 128 -1.32 16.71 22.76
C PRO A 128 -1.15 16.44 21.26
N LEU A 129 0.11 16.40 20.83
CA LEU A 129 0.58 16.15 19.47
C LEU A 129 -0.15 14.98 18.78
N HIS A 130 -1.13 15.28 17.97
CA HIS A 130 -1.79 14.35 17.06
C HIS A 130 -1.85 14.93 15.64
N GLY A 131 -0.70 15.43 15.15
CA GLY A 131 -0.56 15.72 13.73
C GLY A 131 -0.54 14.39 12.95
N ASN A 132 -1.13 14.38 11.75
CA ASN A 132 -1.13 13.23 10.85
C ASN A 132 -0.40 13.61 9.53
N ILE A 133 -0.22 12.62 8.65
CA ILE A 133 0.48 12.85 7.36
C ILE A 133 -0.34 13.75 6.43
N GLU A 134 -1.65 13.83 6.55
CA GLU A 134 -2.48 14.77 5.81
C GLU A 134 -2.16 16.24 6.17
N ASP A 135 -1.94 16.53 7.46
CA ASP A 135 -1.50 17.86 7.92
C ASP A 135 -0.13 18.22 7.33
N VAL A 136 0.79 17.26 7.24
CA VAL A 136 2.10 17.45 6.61
C VAL A 136 1.95 17.77 5.12
N PHE A 137 1.11 17.02 4.42
CA PHE A 137 0.86 17.23 2.99
C PHE A 137 0.31 18.64 2.73
N LEU A 138 -0.72 19.05 3.47
CA LEU A 138 -1.32 20.39 3.38
C LEU A 138 -0.29 21.50 3.68
N ALA A 139 0.55 21.33 4.70
CA ALA A 139 1.58 22.30 5.06
C ALA A 139 2.65 22.47 3.98
N LEU A 140 3.00 21.42 3.25
CA LEU A 140 4.04 21.43 2.23
C LEU A 140 3.55 21.85 0.84
N THR A 141 2.29 21.55 0.50
CA THR A 141 1.74 21.79 -0.84
C THR A 141 0.82 23.01 -0.90
N GLY A 142 0.24 23.41 0.23
CA GLY A 142 -0.68 24.54 0.33
C GLY A 142 -2.09 24.27 -0.22
N HIS A 143 -2.40 23.06 -0.65
CA HIS A 143 -3.71 22.66 -1.16
C HIS A 143 -4.08 21.23 -0.77
N GLY A 144 -5.38 20.91 -0.73
CA GLY A 144 -5.87 19.55 -0.44
C GLY A 144 -5.65 18.58 -1.61
N LEU A 145 -5.75 17.30 -1.32
CA LEU A 145 -5.50 16.19 -2.28
C LEU A 145 -6.46 16.15 -3.49
N ARG A 146 -7.48 17.01 -3.55
CA ARG A 146 -8.56 16.96 -4.55
C ARG A 146 -8.79 18.24 -5.33
N ASP A 147 -7.89 19.21 -5.25
CA ASP A 147 -7.98 20.46 -6.02
C ASP A 147 -7.12 20.42 -7.29
#